data_69199dff1b06303c27aa10bc2fc2b9ca
#
_entry.id   69199dff1b06303c27aa10bc2fc2b9ca
#
_cell.length_a   1.000
_cell.length_b   1.000
_cell.length_c   1.000
_cell.angle_alpha   90.00
_cell.angle_beta   90.00
_cell.angle_gamma   90.00
#
_symmetry.space_group_name_H-M   'P 1'
#
loop_
_entity.id
_entity.type
_entity.pdbx_description
1 polymer ?
#
loop_
_entity_poly.entity_id
_entity_poly.type
_entity_poly.pdbx_seq_one_letter_code
_entity_poly.pdbx_strand_id
1 'polypeptide(L)'
;MEKVMLSFDKVSAHYGKIQALHEVSLHINQGEIVTLIGANGAGKTTLLGTLCGDPRATSGRIVFDDKDITDWQTAKIMREAVAIVPEGRRVFSRMTVEENLAMGGFFAERDQFQERIKRVYELFPRLHERRIQRAGTMSGGEQQMLAIGRALMSNPRLLLLDEPSLGLAPIIIQQIFDTIEQLREQGMTIFLVEQNANQALKLADRGYVLENGHVVLSDTGDALLANEAVRSAYLGG
;
A
#
# COMPACT_ATOMS: atom_id res chain seq x y z
N MET A 1 3.19 -12.85 21.57
CA MET A 1 2.03 -12.30 20.85
C MET A 1 2.56 -11.29 19.86
N GLU A 2 2.18 -11.41 18.59
CA GLU A 2 2.53 -10.45 17.56
C GLU A 2 1.89 -9.10 17.89
N LYS A 3 2.64 -8.00 17.74
CA LYS A 3 2.14 -6.66 18.04
C LYS A 3 1.26 -6.17 16.88
N VAL A 4 0.00 -5.84 17.16
CA VAL A 4 -0.87 -5.19 16.18
C VAL A 4 -0.34 -3.78 15.89
N MET A 5 -0.03 -3.50 14.63
CA MET A 5 0.43 -2.18 14.19
C MET A 5 -0.73 -1.29 13.75
N LEU A 6 -1.69 -1.86 13.02
CA LEU A 6 -2.87 -1.16 12.53
C LEU A 6 -4.12 -1.97 12.82
N SER A 7 -5.19 -1.33 13.28
CA SER A 7 -6.50 -1.94 13.37
C SER A 7 -7.62 -0.98 12.95
N PHE A 8 -8.62 -1.55 12.28
CA PHE A 8 -9.92 -0.96 12.03
C PHE A 8 -10.94 -1.71 12.88
N ASP A 9 -11.77 -0.99 13.61
CA ASP A 9 -12.85 -1.56 14.40
C ASP A 9 -14.16 -0.91 13.98
N LYS A 10 -14.99 -1.68 13.25
CA LYS A 10 -16.32 -1.30 12.72
C LYS A 10 -16.32 0.05 12.02
N VAL A 11 -15.33 0.28 11.16
CA VAL A 11 -15.15 1.54 10.44
C VAL A 11 -16.14 1.64 9.28
N SER A 12 -16.91 2.72 9.26
CA SER A 12 -17.75 3.11 8.13
C SER A 12 -17.26 4.43 7.53
N ALA A 13 -17.42 4.59 6.22
CA ALA A 13 -17.06 5.82 5.51
C ALA A 13 -18.05 6.12 4.38
N HIS A 14 -18.22 7.41 4.08
CA HIS A 14 -19.17 7.90 3.12
C HIS A 14 -18.56 8.92 2.15
N TYR A 15 -19.05 8.91 0.91
CA TYR A 15 -18.91 10.01 -0.03
C TYR A 15 -20.26 10.73 -0.14
N GLY A 16 -20.40 11.83 0.58
CA GLY A 16 -21.68 12.52 0.69
C GLY A 16 -22.75 11.61 1.31
N LYS A 17 -23.77 11.23 0.54
CA LYS A 17 -24.85 10.32 0.99
C LYS A 17 -24.59 8.84 0.69
N ILE A 18 -23.53 8.53 -0.05
CA ILE A 18 -23.23 7.15 -0.45
C ILE A 18 -22.28 6.55 0.58
N GLN A 19 -22.73 5.52 1.26
CA GLN A 19 -21.90 4.73 2.15
C GLN A 19 -21.02 3.78 1.31
N ALA A 20 -19.72 3.89 1.46
CA ALA A 20 -18.75 3.09 0.71
C ALA A 20 -18.08 2.01 1.57
N LEU A 21 -18.04 2.18 2.89
CA LEU A 21 -17.54 1.17 3.84
C LEU A 21 -18.59 0.93 4.92
N HIS A 22 -18.80 -0.33 5.26
CA HIS A 22 -19.82 -0.79 6.18
C HIS A 22 -19.19 -1.59 7.33
N GLU A 23 -18.97 -0.95 8.47
CA GLU A 23 -18.45 -1.58 9.70
C GLU A 23 -17.23 -2.49 9.47
N VAL A 24 -16.29 -2.02 8.64
CA VAL A 24 -15.08 -2.78 8.30
C VAL A 24 -14.21 -2.97 9.54
N SER A 25 -13.89 -4.22 9.83
CA SER A 25 -12.95 -4.60 10.90
C SER A 25 -11.84 -5.45 10.31
N LEU A 26 -10.59 -5.04 10.54
CA LEU A 26 -9.39 -5.78 10.16
C LEU A 26 -8.20 -5.34 11.02
N HIS A 27 -7.14 -6.12 11.03
CA HIS A 27 -5.89 -5.73 11.69
C HIS A 27 -4.66 -6.20 10.90
N ILE A 28 -3.55 -5.54 11.15
CA ILE A 28 -2.24 -5.81 10.56
C ILE A 28 -1.23 -5.86 11.68
N ASN A 29 -0.47 -6.95 11.78
CA ASN A 29 0.60 -7.08 12.75
C ASN A 29 1.90 -6.46 12.23
N GLN A 30 2.80 -6.11 13.12
CA GLN A 30 4.11 -5.58 12.75
C GLN A 30 4.92 -6.61 11.95
N GLY A 31 5.46 -6.18 10.80
CA GLY A 31 6.24 -7.05 9.90
C GLY A 31 5.41 -7.98 9.02
N GLU A 32 4.08 -7.88 9.06
CA GLU A 32 3.15 -8.70 8.28
C GLU A 32 2.88 -8.06 6.90
N ILE A 33 2.73 -8.88 5.87
CA ILE A 33 2.08 -8.49 4.62
C ILE A 33 0.62 -8.89 4.73
N VAL A 34 -0.27 -7.91 4.75
CA VAL A 34 -1.71 -8.13 4.68
C VAL A 34 -2.22 -7.67 3.33
N THR A 35 -3.02 -8.49 2.65
CA THR A 35 -3.65 -8.09 1.39
C THR A 35 -5.15 -7.89 1.55
N LEU A 36 -5.68 -6.89 0.82
CA LEU A 36 -7.10 -6.66 0.63
C LEU A 36 -7.44 -6.91 -0.83
N ILE A 37 -8.21 -7.95 -1.08
CA ILE A 37 -8.69 -8.29 -2.42
C ILE A 37 -10.18 -7.99 -2.55
N GLY A 38 -10.63 -7.77 -3.78
CA GLY A 38 -12.03 -7.51 -4.10
C GLY A 38 -12.18 -6.92 -5.50
N ALA A 39 -13.38 -6.99 -6.03
CA ALA A 39 -13.70 -6.43 -7.35
C ALA A 39 -13.51 -4.90 -7.39
N ASN A 40 -13.49 -4.34 -8.61
CA ASN A 40 -13.51 -2.89 -8.78
C ASN A 40 -14.79 -2.31 -8.18
N GLY A 41 -14.65 -1.21 -7.43
CA GLY A 41 -15.76 -0.60 -6.71
C GLY A 41 -16.12 -1.26 -5.37
N ALA A 42 -15.40 -2.31 -4.93
CA ALA A 42 -15.67 -2.96 -3.64
C ALA A 42 -15.38 -2.06 -2.41
N GLY A 43 -14.64 -0.94 -2.58
CA GLY A 43 -14.29 -0.02 -1.50
C GLY A 43 -12.82 -0.07 -1.08
N LYS A 44 -11.96 -0.81 -1.80
CA LYS A 44 -10.54 -0.99 -1.45
C LYS A 44 -9.78 0.34 -1.32
N THR A 45 -9.77 1.15 -2.37
CA THR A 45 -9.14 2.49 -2.35
C THR A 45 -9.78 3.41 -1.31
N THR A 46 -11.10 3.28 -1.08
CA THR A 46 -11.79 4.01 -0.02
C THR A 46 -11.25 3.66 1.36
N LEU A 47 -10.97 2.38 1.62
CA LEU A 47 -10.41 1.95 2.90
C LEU A 47 -9.01 2.53 3.13
N LEU A 48 -8.13 2.51 2.12
CA LEU A 48 -6.83 3.19 2.18
C LEU A 48 -6.97 4.70 2.38
N GLY A 49 -7.90 5.32 1.64
CA GLY A 49 -8.21 6.73 1.80
C GLY A 49 -8.69 7.06 3.22
N THR A 50 -9.57 6.24 3.78
CA THR A 50 -10.09 6.42 5.15
C THR A 50 -8.98 6.30 6.19
N LEU A 51 -8.04 5.37 6.01
CA LEU A 51 -6.82 5.31 6.84
C LEU A 51 -6.01 6.61 6.77
N CYS A 52 -5.94 7.20 5.58
CA CYS A 52 -5.23 8.47 5.35
C CYS A 52 -6.06 9.70 5.73
N GLY A 53 -7.30 9.53 6.21
CA GLY A 53 -8.19 10.61 6.63
C GLY A 53 -9.00 11.28 5.52
N ASP A 54 -9.08 10.65 4.33
CA ASP A 54 -9.88 11.13 3.18
C ASP A 54 -10.41 9.95 2.33
N PRO A 55 -11.73 9.63 2.39
CA PRO A 55 -12.74 10.23 3.28
C PRO A 55 -12.50 9.87 4.74
N ARG A 56 -12.95 10.72 5.65
CA ARG A 56 -12.89 10.39 7.08
C ARG A 56 -13.85 9.27 7.44
N ALA A 57 -13.47 8.47 8.43
CA ALA A 57 -14.40 7.55 9.07
C ALA A 57 -15.61 8.32 9.63
N THR A 58 -16.81 7.81 9.36
CA THR A 58 -18.06 8.37 9.90
C THR A 58 -18.52 7.64 11.15
N SER A 59 -18.00 6.44 11.37
CA SER A 59 -18.14 5.66 12.62
C SER A 59 -17.02 4.66 12.72
N GLY A 60 -16.90 4.04 13.89
CA GLY A 60 -15.82 3.09 14.20
C GLY A 60 -14.53 3.77 14.62
N ARG A 61 -13.47 2.98 14.69
CA ARG A 61 -12.17 3.43 15.21
C ARG A 61 -11.01 2.90 14.38
N ILE A 62 -10.01 3.75 14.17
CA ILE A 62 -8.74 3.37 13.51
C ILE A 62 -7.61 3.61 14.51
N VAL A 63 -6.86 2.57 14.82
CA VAL A 63 -5.71 2.64 15.74
C VAL A 63 -4.44 2.26 14.99
N PHE A 64 -3.43 3.10 15.07
CA PHE A 64 -2.10 2.86 14.52
C PHE A 64 -1.05 3.01 15.63
N ASP A 65 -0.27 1.96 15.87
CA ASP A 65 0.78 1.90 16.90
C ASP A 65 0.29 2.42 18.26
N ASP A 66 -0.81 1.84 18.73
CA ASP A 66 -1.51 2.14 19.98
C ASP A 66 -2.13 3.56 20.06
N LYS A 67 -2.10 4.35 18.96
CA LYS A 67 -2.67 5.69 18.87
C LYS A 67 -3.99 5.65 18.09
N ASP A 68 -5.02 6.25 18.64
CA ASP A 68 -6.26 6.51 17.91
C ASP A 68 -6.02 7.62 16.89
N ILE A 69 -6.09 7.27 15.61
CA ILE A 69 -5.86 8.19 14.49
C ILE A 69 -7.14 8.54 13.73
N THR A 70 -8.30 8.09 14.21
CA THR A 70 -9.59 8.16 13.52
C THR A 70 -9.90 9.57 13.00
N ASP A 71 -9.65 10.59 13.82
CA ASP A 71 -9.95 11.99 13.49
C ASP A 71 -8.71 12.79 13.05
N TRP A 72 -7.59 12.13 12.81
CA TRP A 72 -6.37 12.84 12.44
C TRP A 72 -6.40 13.34 11.00
N GLN A 73 -5.73 14.45 10.77
CA GLN A 73 -5.48 14.95 9.43
C GLN A 73 -4.39 14.13 8.73
N THR A 74 -4.50 13.96 7.42
CA THR A 74 -3.56 13.20 6.57
C THR A 74 -2.09 13.54 6.86
N ALA A 75 -1.76 14.84 6.94
CA ALA A 75 -0.39 15.27 7.21
C ALA A 75 0.15 14.78 8.56
N LYS A 76 -0.70 14.64 9.58
CA LYS A 76 -0.32 14.10 10.88
C LYS A 76 -0.12 12.59 10.80
N ILE A 77 -1.00 11.86 10.10
CA ILE A 77 -0.89 10.41 9.90
C ILE A 77 0.40 10.06 9.16
N MET A 78 0.72 10.79 8.08
CA MET A 78 1.94 10.56 7.31
C MET A 78 3.23 10.81 8.11
N ARG A 79 3.19 11.70 9.10
CA ARG A 79 4.33 11.95 10.02
C ARG A 79 4.56 10.81 11.02
N GLU A 80 3.59 9.96 11.25
CA GLU A 80 3.71 8.74 12.10
C GLU A 80 4.33 7.56 11.35
N ALA A 81 5.07 7.83 10.28
CA ALA A 81 5.74 6.83 9.47
C ALA A 81 4.78 5.88 8.70
N VAL A 82 3.68 6.43 8.21
CA VAL A 82 2.81 5.78 7.22
C VAL A 82 3.12 6.38 5.85
N ALA A 83 3.29 5.55 4.83
CA ALA A 83 3.43 6.01 3.45
C ALA A 83 2.45 5.29 2.53
N ILE A 84 1.96 5.99 1.52
CA ILE A 84 1.05 5.43 0.51
C ILE A 84 1.62 5.58 -0.89
N VAL A 85 1.55 4.50 -1.66
CA VAL A 85 1.71 4.49 -3.12
C VAL A 85 0.32 4.35 -3.71
N PRO A 86 -0.29 5.44 -4.18
CA PRO A 86 -1.65 5.42 -4.69
C PRO A 86 -1.70 4.78 -6.08
N GLU A 87 -2.88 4.32 -6.49
CA GLU A 87 -3.16 3.88 -7.85
C GLU A 87 -2.75 4.94 -8.89
N GLY A 88 -2.27 4.47 -10.04
CA GLY A 88 -1.85 5.34 -11.14
C GLY A 88 -0.47 5.97 -10.93
N ARG A 89 0.35 5.45 -10.01
CA ARG A 89 1.78 5.81 -9.78
C ARG A 89 1.98 7.23 -9.25
N ARG A 90 1.27 8.22 -9.79
CA ARG A 90 1.27 9.65 -9.42
C ARG A 90 2.66 10.24 -9.22
N VAL A 91 3.57 9.93 -10.17
CA VAL A 91 4.88 10.57 -10.23
C VAL A 91 4.77 12.00 -10.76
N PHE A 92 5.67 12.88 -10.33
CA PHE A 92 5.77 14.23 -10.86
C PHE A 92 6.49 14.20 -12.22
N SER A 93 5.72 14.12 -13.30
CA SER A 93 6.19 13.81 -14.68
C SER A 93 7.24 14.81 -15.20
N ARG A 94 7.19 16.07 -14.76
CA ARG A 94 8.12 17.14 -15.18
C ARG A 94 9.42 17.14 -14.37
N MET A 95 9.44 16.50 -13.21
CA MET A 95 10.60 16.35 -12.34
C MET A 95 11.44 15.16 -12.79
N THR A 96 12.73 15.21 -12.47
CA THR A 96 13.63 14.06 -12.62
C THR A 96 13.30 12.96 -11.60
N VAL A 97 13.89 11.79 -11.78
CA VAL A 97 13.83 10.69 -10.82
C VAL A 97 14.32 11.15 -9.44
N GLU A 98 15.49 11.78 -9.39
CA GLU A 98 16.10 12.27 -8.14
C GLU A 98 15.23 13.32 -7.43
N GLU A 99 14.65 14.26 -8.18
CA GLU A 99 13.72 15.25 -7.63
C GLU A 99 12.43 14.60 -7.09
N ASN A 100 11.89 13.58 -7.79
CA ASN A 100 10.75 12.81 -7.27
C ASN A 100 11.09 12.11 -5.94
N LEU A 101 12.26 11.48 -5.84
CA LEU A 101 12.73 10.86 -4.61
C LEU A 101 12.92 11.89 -3.49
N ALA A 102 13.49 13.05 -3.82
CA ALA A 102 13.68 14.14 -2.86
C ALA A 102 12.36 14.62 -2.25
N MET A 103 11.27 14.65 -3.03
CA MET A 103 9.95 14.99 -2.50
C MET A 103 9.46 14.00 -1.42
N GLY A 104 9.79 12.71 -1.55
CA GLY A 104 9.48 11.70 -0.53
C GLY A 104 10.29 11.87 0.77
N GLY A 105 11.51 12.36 0.65
CA GLY A 105 12.42 12.61 1.77
C GLY A 105 12.38 14.04 2.31
N PHE A 106 11.35 14.82 2.02
CA PHE A 106 11.28 16.26 2.34
C PHE A 106 11.52 16.61 3.82
N PHE A 107 11.11 15.73 4.74
CA PHE A 107 11.29 15.93 6.17
C PHE A 107 12.55 15.23 6.74
N ALA A 108 13.36 14.58 5.88
CA ALA A 108 14.56 13.90 6.34
C ALA A 108 15.71 14.89 6.58
N GLU A 109 16.45 14.72 7.67
CA GLU A 109 17.73 15.37 7.85
C GLU A 109 18.72 14.96 6.75
N ARG A 110 19.70 15.80 6.45
CA ARG A 110 20.62 15.61 5.32
C ARG A 110 21.30 14.23 5.29
N ASP A 111 21.81 13.79 6.43
CA ASP A 111 22.52 12.51 6.52
C ASP A 111 21.55 11.32 6.34
N GLN A 112 20.37 11.40 6.93
CA GLN A 112 19.28 10.42 6.74
C GLN A 112 18.83 10.38 5.28
N PHE A 113 18.74 11.52 4.61
CA PHE A 113 18.37 11.58 3.19
C PHE A 113 19.36 10.82 2.33
N GLN A 114 20.67 11.01 2.54
CA GLN A 114 21.72 10.32 1.77
C GLN A 114 21.68 8.80 1.99
N GLU A 115 21.43 8.36 3.21
CA GLU A 115 21.27 6.94 3.52
C GLU A 115 20.02 6.35 2.83
N ARG A 116 18.89 7.05 2.93
CA ARG A 116 17.62 6.58 2.33
C ARG A 116 17.68 6.50 0.81
N ILE A 117 18.22 7.51 0.15
CA ILE A 117 18.34 7.51 -1.32
C ILE A 117 19.29 6.41 -1.81
N LYS A 118 20.35 6.13 -1.05
CA LYS A 118 21.26 5.01 -1.34
C LYS A 118 20.51 3.67 -1.27
N ARG A 119 19.75 3.42 -0.21
CA ARG A 119 18.92 2.20 -0.08
C ARG A 119 17.90 2.08 -1.21
N VAL A 120 17.26 3.17 -1.62
CA VAL A 120 16.32 3.15 -2.76
C VAL A 120 17.03 2.80 -4.06
N TYR A 121 18.25 3.31 -4.29
CA TYR A 121 19.03 2.97 -5.48
C TYR A 121 19.59 1.54 -5.46
N GLU A 122 19.88 1.00 -4.29
CA GLU A 122 20.25 -0.42 -4.12
C GLU A 122 19.06 -1.34 -4.44
N LEU A 123 17.86 -0.96 -4.01
CA LEU A 123 16.62 -1.69 -4.31
C LEU A 123 16.19 -1.55 -5.77
N PHE A 124 16.40 -0.37 -6.36
CA PHE A 124 16.01 -0.04 -7.73
C PHE A 124 17.20 0.55 -8.53
N PRO A 125 18.18 -0.26 -8.96
CA PRO A 125 19.37 0.24 -9.67
C PRO A 125 19.05 1.08 -10.91
N ARG A 126 17.94 0.76 -11.61
CA ARG A 126 17.49 1.53 -12.79
C ARG A 126 17.13 2.96 -12.46
N LEU A 127 16.64 3.25 -11.26
CA LEU A 127 16.38 4.61 -10.82
C LEU A 127 17.67 5.42 -10.67
N HIS A 128 18.74 4.78 -10.18
CA HIS A 128 20.06 5.41 -10.09
C HIS A 128 20.65 5.72 -11.49
N GLU A 129 20.60 4.74 -12.41
CA GLU A 129 21.07 4.92 -13.79
C GLU A 129 20.37 6.10 -14.48
N ARG A 130 19.10 6.33 -14.17
CA ARG A 130 18.21 7.31 -14.78
C ARG A 130 17.89 8.52 -13.89
N ARG A 131 18.69 8.78 -12.85
CA ARG A 131 18.39 9.77 -11.81
C ARG A 131 18.11 11.17 -12.32
N ILE A 132 18.75 11.57 -13.44
CA ILE A 132 18.56 12.88 -14.09
C ILE A 132 17.47 12.87 -15.18
N GLN A 133 16.89 11.70 -15.50
CA GLN A 133 15.83 11.58 -16.49
C GLN A 133 14.50 12.09 -15.92
N ARG A 134 13.69 12.74 -16.75
CA ARG A 134 12.32 13.15 -16.36
C ARG A 134 11.42 11.93 -16.19
N ALA A 135 10.72 11.86 -15.07
CA ALA A 135 9.87 10.73 -14.72
C ALA A 135 8.76 10.45 -15.75
N GLY A 136 8.23 11.49 -16.40
CA GLY A 136 7.22 11.34 -17.44
C GLY A 136 7.68 10.61 -18.70
N THR A 137 9.00 10.45 -18.92
CA THR A 137 9.57 9.75 -20.08
C THR A 137 9.97 8.30 -19.77
N MET A 138 9.75 7.85 -18.55
CA MET A 138 10.04 6.49 -18.11
C MET A 138 8.90 5.52 -18.48
N SER A 139 9.23 4.23 -18.57
CA SER A 139 8.22 3.18 -18.73
C SER A 139 7.28 3.11 -17.52
N GLY A 140 6.10 2.51 -17.68
CA GLY A 140 5.15 2.35 -16.59
C GLY A 140 5.72 1.61 -15.40
N GLY A 141 6.51 0.58 -15.61
CA GLY A 141 7.19 -0.17 -14.54
C GLY A 141 8.22 0.66 -13.80
N GLU A 142 9.05 1.42 -14.51
CA GLU A 142 10.03 2.32 -13.90
C GLU A 142 9.35 3.44 -13.10
N GLN A 143 8.20 3.96 -13.58
CA GLN A 143 7.41 4.93 -12.82
C GLN A 143 6.81 4.30 -11.54
N GLN A 144 6.41 3.03 -11.59
CA GLN A 144 5.92 2.32 -10.40
C GLN A 144 7.04 2.12 -9.37
N MET A 145 8.23 1.70 -9.81
CA MET A 145 9.42 1.61 -8.96
C MET A 145 9.78 2.96 -8.36
N LEU A 146 9.67 4.05 -9.13
CA LEU A 146 9.90 5.41 -8.66
C LEU A 146 8.85 5.83 -7.60
N ALA A 147 7.57 5.48 -7.79
CA ALA A 147 6.52 5.79 -6.83
C ALA A 147 6.75 5.05 -5.49
N ILE A 148 7.14 3.77 -5.54
CA ILE A 148 7.53 2.98 -4.35
C ILE A 148 8.78 3.59 -3.71
N GLY A 149 9.83 3.85 -4.49
CA GLY A 149 11.07 4.47 -4.00
C GLY A 149 10.82 5.82 -3.31
N ARG A 150 9.96 6.66 -3.88
CA ARG A 150 9.55 7.93 -3.28
C ARG A 150 8.86 7.73 -1.93
N ALA A 151 7.97 6.74 -1.81
CA ALA A 151 7.33 6.41 -0.54
C ALA A 151 8.36 5.95 0.51
N LEU A 152 9.33 5.12 0.11
CA LEU A 152 10.40 4.63 0.99
C LEU A 152 11.33 5.75 1.50
N MET A 153 11.47 6.85 0.77
CA MET A 153 12.25 8.01 1.22
C MET A 153 11.72 8.64 2.50
N SER A 154 10.44 8.46 2.86
CA SER A 154 9.89 8.89 4.16
C SER A 154 10.30 7.97 5.33
N ASN A 155 10.95 6.84 5.06
CA ASN A 155 11.29 5.79 6.03
C ASN A 155 10.05 5.26 6.79
N PRO A 156 9.05 4.74 6.08
CA PRO A 156 7.79 4.34 6.70
C PRO A 156 7.96 3.06 7.53
N ARG A 157 7.11 2.91 8.54
CA ARG A 157 6.89 1.67 9.28
C ARG A 157 5.74 0.86 8.69
N LEU A 158 4.79 1.54 8.04
CA LEU A 158 3.67 0.95 7.32
C LEU A 158 3.64 1.51 5.89
N LEU A 159 3.77 0.62 4.91
CA LEU A 159 3.68 0.94 3.50
C LEU A 159 2.34 0.47 2.94
N LEU A 160 1.56 1.41 2.41
CA LEU A 160 0.28 1.16 1.75
C LEU A 160 0.51 1.15 0.25
N LEU A 161 0.09 0.09 -0.44
CA LEU A 161 0.20 -0.07 -1.88
C LEU A 161 -1.18 -0.26 -2.49
N ASP A 162 -1.61 0.67 -3.34
CA ASP A 162 -2.91 0.63 -4.01
C ASP A 162 -2.74 0.19 -5.47
N GLU A 163 -3.09 -1.06 -5.74
CA GLU A 163 -3.03 -1.73 -7.05
C GLU A 163 -1.67 -1.53 -7.77
N PRO A 164 -0.52 -1.84 -7.12
CA PRO A 164 0.79 -1.56 -7.68
C PRO A 164 1.09 -2.33 -8.98
N SER A 165 0.38 -3.42 -9.26
CA SER A 165 0.56 -4.23 -10.47
C SER A 165 -0.27 -3.75 -11.67
N LEU A 166 -1.20 -2.81 -11.48
CA LEU A 166 -2.19 -2.44 -12.49
C LEU A 166 -1.58 -1.90 -13.79
N GLY A 167 -1.95 -2.52 -14.92
CA GLY A 167 -1.52 -2.08 -16.26
C GLY A 167 -0.04 -2.28 -16.56
N LEU A 168 0.62 -3.21 -15.86
CA LEU A 168 2.02 -3.55 -16.06
C LEU A 168 2.21 -4.90 -16.77
N ALA A 169 3.35 -5.05 -17.45
CA ALA A 169 3.73 -6.31 -18.07
C ALA A 169 4.05 -7.38 -16.97
N PRO A 170 3.79 -8.68 -17.24
CA PRO A 170 3.97 -9.75 -16.24
C PRO A 170 5.37 -9.78 -15.58
N ILE A 171 6.41 -9.54 -16.36
CA ILE A 171 7.79 -9.50 -15.85
C ILE A 171 8.01 -8.37 -14.83
N ILE A 172 7.37 -7.22 -15.05
CA ILE A 172 7.45 -6.07 -14.13
C ILE A 172 6.61 -6.32 -12.89
N ILE A 173 5.45 -6.95 -13.04
CA ILE A 173 4.61 -7.36 -11.91
C ILE A 173 5.42 -8.24 -10.96
N GLN A 174 6.10 -9.26 -11.51
CA GLN A 174 6.95 -10.15 -10.70
C GLN A 174 8.04 -9.36 -9.95
N GLN A 175 8.74 -8.45 -10.62
CA GLN A 175 9.77 -7.60 -9.99
C GLN A 175 9.22 -6.76 -8.84
N ILE A 176 7.98 -6.24 -8.97
CA ILE A 176 7.33 -5.47 -7.90
C ILE A 176 7.02 -6.37 -6.71
N PHE A 177 6.46 -7.56 -6.95
CA PHE A 177 6.14 -8.51 -5.87
C PHE A 177 7.41 -9.01 -5.17
N ASP A 178 8.49 -9.31 -5.91
CA ASP A 178 9.80 -9.66 -5.35
C ASP A 178 10.34 -8.52 -4.46
N THR A 179 10.15 -7.27 -4.90
CA THR A 179 10.54 -6.09 -4.11
C THR A 179 9.73 -5.98 -2.82
N ILE A 180 8.41 -6.23 -2.87
CA ILE A 180 7.54 -6.20 -1.69
C ILE A 180 7.99 -7.26 -0.68
N GLU A 181 8.34 -8.47 -1.15
CA GLU A 181 8.87 -9.54 -0.32
C GLU A 181 10.19 -9.14 0.35
N GLN A 182 11.14 -8.57 -0.42
CA GLN A 182 12.40 -8.05 0.13
C GLN A 182 12.18 -6.99 1.20
N LEU A 183 11.21 -6.10 1.02
CA LEU A 183 10.88 -5.08 2.02
C LEU A 183 10.33 -5.71 3.31
N ARG A 184 9.49 -6.75 3.20
CA ARG A 184 9.01 -7.52 4.36
C ARG A 184 10.16 -8.19 5.11
N GLU A 185 11.09 -8.83 4.40
CA GLU A 185 12.27 -9.46 5.00
C GLU A 185 13.14 -8.46 5.79
N GLN A 186 13.11 -7.19 5.39
CA GLN A 186 13.75 -6.08 6.12
C GLN A 186 12.91 -5.56 7.31
N GLY A 187 11.78 -6.21 7.63
CA GLY A 187 10.91 -5.89 8.76
C GLY A 187 9.84 -4.84 8.48
N MET A 188 9.58 -4.50 7.20
CA MET A 188 8.52 -3.55 6.85
C MET A 188 7.14 -4.20 6.99
N THR A 189 6.20 -3.45 7.54
CA THR A 189 4.78 -3.83 7.53
C THR A 189 4.13 -3.29 6.27
N ILE A 190 3.38 -4.14 5.56
CA ILE A 190 2.83 -3.79 4.24
C ILE A 190 1.34 -4.10 4.19
N PHE A 191 0.55 -3.12 3.76
CA PHE A 191 -0.84 -3.31 3.41
C PHE A 191 -1.02 -3.18 1.90
N LEU A 192 -1.25 -4.31 1.24
CA LEU A 192 -1.32 -4.44 -0.21
C LEU A 192 -2.78 -4.53 -0.65
N VAL A 193 -3.24 -3.58 -1.42
CA VAL A 193 -4.55 -3.64 -2.09
C VAL A 193 -4.32 -4.06 -3.52
N GLU A 194 -4.97 -5.15 -3.96
CA GLU A 194 -4.78 -5.70 -5.29
C GLU A 194 -6.07 -6.27 -5.89
N GLN A 195 -6.16 -6.19 -7.21
CA GLN A 195 -7.14 -6.90 -8.00
C GLN A 195 -6.61 -8.28 -8.43
N ASN A 196 -5.30 -8.40 -8.65
CA ASN A 196 -4.62 -9.66 -8.94
C ASN A 196 -4.50 -10.51 -7.67
N ALA A 197 -5.63 -11.11 -7.27
CA ALA A 197 -5.74 -11.85 -6.02
C ALA A 197 -4.74 -13.01 -5.92
N ASN A 198 -4.45 -13.71 -7.03
CA ASN A 198 -3.57 -14.88 -7.01
C ASN A 198 -2.15 -14.52 -6.53
N GLN A 199 -1.56 -13.48 -7.10
CA GLN A 199 -0.21 -13.06 -6.71
C GLN A 199 -0.19 -12.41 -5.34
N ALA A 200 -1.20 -11.59 -5.01
CA ALA A 200 -1.29 -10.94 -3.72
C ALA A 200 -1.42 -11.94 -2.57
N LEU A 201 -2.28 -12.95 -2.71
CA LEU A 201 -2.47 -13.98 -1.68
C LEU A 201 -1.27 -14.90 -1.50
N LYS A 202 -0.50 -15.19 -2.58
CA LYS A 202 0.75 -15.98 -2.47
C LYS A 202 1.82 -15.31 -1.63
N LEU A 203 1.83 -13.97 -1.63
CA LEU A 203 2.81 -13.18 -0.89
C LEU A 203 2.33 -12.85 0.52
N ALA A 204 1.02 -12.80 0.73
CA ALA A 204 0.44 -12.31 1.97
C ALA A 204 0.45 -13.35 3.09
N ASP A 205 0.81 -12.91 4.29
CA ASP A 205 0.64 -13.70 5.51
C ASP A 205 -0.85 -13.86 5.85
N ARG A 206 -1.66 -12.81 5.55
CA ARG A 206 -3.11 -12.75 5.76
C ARG A 206 -3.80 -11.99 4.64
N GLY A 207 -5.02 -12.41 4.30
CA GLY A 207 -5.86 -11.72 3.35
C GLY A 207 -7.23 -11.38 3.90
N TYR A 208 -7.81 -10.32 3.37
CA TYR A 208 -9.21 -9.93 3.56
C TYR A 208 -9.89 -9.82 2.20
N VAL A 209 -11.11 -10.32 2.10
CA VAL A 209 -11.96 -10.16 0.91
C VAL A 209 -12.99 -9.09 1.18
N LEU A 210 -12.98 -8.03 0.37
CA LEU A 210 -13.92 -6.91 0.46
C LEU A 210 -14.94 -6.99 -0.68
N GLU A 211 -16.23 -6.97 -0.33
CA GLU A 211 -17.35 -6.93 -1.27
C GLU A 211 -18.35 -5.86 -0.84
N ASN A 212 -18.67 -4.93 -1.74
CA ASN A 212 -19.64 -3.87 -1.49
C ASN A 212 -19.42 -3.14 -0.14
N GLY A 213 -18.16 -2.85 0.18
CA GLY A 213 -17.79 -2.17 1.43
C GLY A 213 -17.79 -3.03 2.69
N HIS A 214 -18.01 -4.33 2.59
CA HIS A 214 -17.99 -5.29 3.71
C HIS A 214 -16.81 -6.24 3.61
N VAL A 215 -16.13 -6.54 4.71
CA VAL A 215 -15.22 -7.68 4.80
C VAL A 215 -16.05 -8.95 4.93
N VAL A 216 -15.99 -9.80 3.90
CA VAL A 216 -16.81 -11.05 3.83
C VAL A 216 -16.01 -12.28 4.21
N LEU A 217 -14.69 -12.28 4.02
CA LEU A 217 -13.78 -13.37 4.40
C LEU A 217 -12.46 -12.81 4.91
N SER A 218 -11.85 -13.51 5.84
CA SER A 218 -10.48 -13.27 6.27
C SER A 218 -9.83 -14.58 6.69
N ASP A 219 -8.60 -14.82 6.22
CA ASP A 219 -7.79 -15.98 6.59
C ASP A 219 -6.34 -15.76 6.20
N THR A 220 -5.47 -16.75 6.40
CA THR A 220 -4.12 -16.75 5.84
C THR A 220 -4.17 -16.71 4.31
N GLY A 221 -3.11 -16.19 3.66
CA GLY A 221 -3.04 -16.15 2.20
C GLY A 221 -3.24 -17.54 1.57
N ASP A 222 -2.59 -18.57 2.12
CA ASP A 222 -2.70 -19.95 1.64
C ASP A 222 -4.12 -20.50 1.79
N ALA A 223 -4.79 -20.24 2.92
CA ALA A 223 -6.16 -20.70 3.14
C ALA A 223 -7.14 -20.04 2.16
N LEU A 224 -6.98 -18.75 1.88
CA LEU A 224 -7.79 -18.04 0.89
C LEU A 224 -7.51 -18.51 -0.53
N LEU A 225 -6.27 -18.86 -0.89
CA LEU A 225 -5.94 -19.49 -2.18
C LEU A 225 -6.61 -20.86 -2.38
N ALA A 226 -6.79 -21.61 -1.31
CA ALA A 226 -7.46 -22.89 -1.32
C ALA A 226 -9.00 -22.81 -1.26
N ASN A 227 -9.55 -21.63 -0.90
CA ASN A 227 -11.00 -21.43 -0.73
C ASN A 227 -11.72 -21.44 -2.08
N GLU A 228 -12.72 -22.31 -2.25
CA GLU A 228 -13.47 -22.45 -3.51
C GLU A 228 -14.21 -21.17 -3.94
N ALA A 229 -14.80 -20.43 -3.00
CA ALA A 229 -15.50 -19.19 -3.30
C ALA A 229 -14.51 -18.11 -3.80
N VAL A 230 -13.33 -17.98 -3.17
CA VAL A 230 -12.28 -17.08 -3.59
C VAL A 230 -11.73 -17.48 -4.95
N ARG A 231 -11.50 -18.77 -5.19
CA ARG A 231 -11.03 -19.30 -6.48
C ARG A 231 -12.00 -18.98 -7.61
N SER A 232 -13.28 -19.25 -7.40
CA SER A 232 -14.32 -19.00 -8.39
C SER A 232 -14.50 -17.51 -8.70
N ALA A 233 -14.44 -16.66 -7.68
CA ALA A 233 -14.72 -15.21 -7.84
C ALA A 233 -13.50 -14.38 -8.30
N TYR A 234 -12.28 -14.76 -7.88
CA TYR A 234 -11.11 -13.89 -7.99
C TYR A 234 -9.87 -14.52 -8.63
N LEU A 235 -9.77 -15.86 -8.75
CA LEU A 235 -8.55 -16.51 -9.24
C LEU A 235 -8.66 -17.03 -10.68
N GLY A 236 -9.83 -16.89 -11.32
CA GLY A 236 -10.09 -17.42 -12.65
C GLY A 236 -10.09 -18.94 -12.59
N GLY A 237 -11.24 -19.53 -12.36
CA GLY A 237 -11.44 -20.99 -12.31
C GLY A 237 -11.25 -21.66 -13.65
#